data_73bace5fea09b2f76487f6debcf99fb3
#
_entry.id   73bace5fea09b2f76487f6debcf99fb3
#
_cell.length_a   1.000
_cell.length_b   1.000
_cell.length_c   1.000
_cell.angle_alpha   90.00
_cell.angle_beta   90.00
_cell.angle_gamma   90.00
#
_symmetry.space_group_name_H-M   'P 1'
#
loop_
_entity.id
_entity.type
_entity.pdbx_description
1 polymer ?
#
loop_
_entity_poly.entity_id
_entity_poly.type
_entity_poly.pdbx_seq_one_letter_code
_entity_poly.pdbx_strand_id
1 'polypeptide(L)' 'IVDIRENKVTLLIHIPKTQQATKILKDVEMLISEEIANRNPSYYFSHPERKGKWLYFIGTKRK' A
#
# COMPACT_ATOMS: atom_id res chain seq x y z
N ILE A 1 6.12 0.68 -8.11
CA ILE A 1 5.41 1.24 -9.27
C ILE A 1 4.20 2.01 -8.78
N VAL A 2 4.05 3.19 -9.28
CA VAL A 2 2.91 4.06 -8.97
C VAL A 2 2.12 4.31 -10.23
N ASP A 3 0.82 4.06 -10.17
CA ASP A 3 -0.08 4.35 -11.28
C ASP A 3 -1.13 5.36 -10.79
N ILE A 4 -1.20 6.50 -11.46
CA ILE A 4 -2.12 7.57 -11.07
C ILE A 4 -3.11 7.78 -12.21
N ARG A 5 -4.40 7.58 -11.91
CA ARG A 5 -5.47 7.76 -12.89
C ARG A 5 -6.62 8.52 -12.26
N GLU A 6 -6.89 9.69 -12.81
CA GLU A 6 -7.97 10.55 -12.32
C GLU A 6 -7.82 10.79 -10.81
N ASN A 7 -8.72 10.21 -10.02
CA ASN A 7 -8.75 10.40 -8.58
C ASN A 7 -8.25 9.17 -7.82
N LYS A 8 -7.58 8.25 -8.51
CA LYS A 8 -7.10 7.01 -7.90
C LYS A 8 -5.59 6.85 -8.09
N VAL A 9 -4.97 6.32 -7.05
CA VAL A 9 -3.55 5.99 -7.08
C VAL A 9 -3.41 4.53 -6.71
N THR A 10 -2.66 3.77 -7.51
CA THR A 10 -2.34 2.39 -7.19
C THR A 10 -0.85 2.30 -6.92
N LEU A 11 -0.50 1.79 -5.74
CA LEU A 11 0.88 1.67 -5.31
C LEU A 11 1.24 0.19 -5.17
N LEU A 12 2.25 -0.25 -5.90
CA LEU A 12 2.71 -1.64 -5.88
C LEU A 12 4.07 -1.72 -5.21
N ILE A 13 4.16 -2.57 -4.20
CA ILE A 13 5.38 -2.74 -3.43
C ILE A 13 5.79 -4.21 -3.45
N HIS A 14 7.03 -4.47 -3.84
CA HIS A 14 7.58 -5.81 -3.85
C HIS A 14 7.98 -6.24 -2.42
N ILE A 15 7.56 -7.44 -2.04
CA ILE A 15 7.86 -7.98 -0.72
C ILE A 15 8.98 -9.00 -0.83
N PRO A 16 10.15 -8.77 -0.21
CA PRO A 16 11.22 -9.74 -0.20
C PRO A 16 10.80 -11.04 0.50
N LYS A 17 11.38 -12.15 0.09
CA LYS A 17 11.07 -13.45 0.70
C LYS A 17 11.26 -13.45 2.21
N THR A 18 12.26 -12.74 2.70
CA THR A 18 12.54 -12.66 4.13
C THR A 18 11.45 -11.98 4.93
N GLN A 19 10.55 -11.24 4.26
CA GLN A 19 9.48 -10.51 4.92
C GLN A 19 8.10 -11.04 4.56
N GLN A 20 8.02 -12.24 4.00
CA GLN A 20 6.74 -12.82 3.60
C GLN A 20 6.10 -13.66 4.70
N ALA A 21 6.75 -13.83 5.84
CA ALA A 21 6.14 -14.50 6.99
C ALA A 21 4.95 -13.67 7.48
N THR A 22 3.85 -14.32 7.80
CA THR A 22 2.58 -13.65 8.09
C THR A 22 2.70 -12.56 9.15
N LYS A 23 3.40 -12.84 10.24
CA LYS A 23 3.55 -11.89 11.33
C LYS A 23 4.35 -10.65 10.91
N ILE A 24 5.47 -10.88 10.23
CA ILE A 24 6.32 -9.80 9.76
C ILE A 24 5.60 -8.99 8.70
N LEU A 25 4.86 -9.66 7.83
CA LEU A 25 4.12 -9.00 6.76
C LEU A 25 3.06 -8.06 7.31
N LYS A 26 2.35 -8.46 8.37
CA LYS A 26 1.35 -7.58 8.99
C LYS A 26 1.97 -6.31 9.54
N ASP A 27 3.12 -6.42 10.19
CA ASP A 27 3.81 -5.26 10.73
C ASP A 27 4.28 -4.34 9.60
N VAL A 28 4.80 -4.91 8.53
CA VAL A 28 5.24 -4.16 7.35
C VAL A 28 4.05 -3.45 6.70
N GLU A 29 2.93 -4.15 6.53
CA GLU A 29 1.73 -3.54 5.97
C GLU A 29 1.27 -2.34 6.79
N MET A 30 1.25 -2.46 8.10
CA MET A 30 0.83 -1.39 8.99
C MET A 30 1.74 -0.17 8.87
N LEU A 31 3.04 -0.39 8.89
CA LEU A 31 4.02 0.70 8.77
C LEU A 31 3.92 1.40 7.42
N ILE A 32 3.79 0.63 6.35
CA ILE A 32 3.68 1.20 5.01
C ILE A 32 2.37 1.98 4.88
N SER A 33 1.27 1.44 5.40
CA SER A 33 -0.03 2.11 5.34
C SER A 33 0.01 3.47 6.04
N GLU A 34 0.62 3.52 7.22
CA GLU A 34 0.75 4.77 7.97
C GLU A 34 1.61 5.78 7.20
N GLU A 35 2.72 5.32 6.64
CA GLU A 35 3.63 6.20 5.92
C GLU A 35 2.98 6.76 4.66
N ILE A 36 2.27 5.93 3.91
CA ILE A 36 1.57 6.35 2.71
C ILE A 36 0.49 7.37 3.05
N ALA A 37 -0.28 7.12 4.11
CA ALA A 37 -1.33 8.04 4.52
C ALA A 37 -0.75 9.39 4.96
N ASN A 38 0.36 9.37 5.69
CA ASN A 38 1.01 10.59 6.16
C ASN A 38 1.56 11.44 5.02
N ARG A 39 2.07 10.79 3.99
CA ARG A 39 2.66 11.49 2.84
C ARG A 39 1.64 11.93 1.82
N ASN A 40 0.43 11.37 1.89
CA ASN A 40 -0.61 11.65 0.91
C ASN A 40 -1.93 11.97 1.61
N PRO A 41 -2.00 13.09 2.35
CA PRO A 41 -3.19 13.40 3.14
C PRO A 41 -4.43 13.68 2.30
N SER A 42 -4.25 13.97 1.02
CA SER A 42 -5.38 14.20 0.12
C SER A 42 -6.05 12.92 -0.35
N TYR A 43 -5.46 11.77 -0.02
CA TYR A 43 -5.98 10.48 -0.42
C TYR A 43 -6.29 9.65 0.80
N TYR A 44 -7.30 8.80 0.68
CA TYR A 44 -7.45 7.76 1.67
C TYR A 44 -7.24 6.42 1.00
N PHE A 45 -6.52 5.53 1.69
CA PHE A 45 -6.11 4.26 1.11
C PHE A 45 -6.93 3.12 1.68
N SER A 46 -7.37 2.24 0.80
CA SER A 46 -8.08 1.04 1.21
C SER A 46 -7.12 0.07 1.88
N HIS A 47 -7.67 -0.99 2.44
CA HIS A 47 -6.87 -2.05 3.02
C HIS A 47 -5.91 -2.60 1.96
N PRO A 48 -4.62 -2.78 2.28
CA PRO A 48 -3.68 -3.33 1.31
C PRO A 48 -4.06 -4.76 0.94
N GLU A 49 -3.85 -5.10 -0.30
CA GLU A 49 -4.07 -6.45 -0.79
C GLU A 49 -2.76 -7.07 -1.23
N ARG A 50 -2.65 -8.36 -1.05
CA ARG A 50 -1.46 -9.11 -1.43
C ARG A 50 -1.76 -9.98 -2.64
N LYS A 51 -0.87 -9.91 -3.62
CA LYS A 51 -0.95 -10.75 -4.81
C LYS A 51 0.43 -11.31 -5.10
N GLY A 52 0.64 -12.58 -4.74
CA GLY A 52 1.96 -13.19 -4.82
C GLY A 52 2.96 -12.49 -3.93
N LYS A 53 4.03 -12.01 -4.51
CA LYS A 53 5.08 -11.27 -3.82
C LYS A 53 4.88 -9.75 -3.87
N TRP A 54 3.72 -9.32 -4.33
CA TRP A 54 3.39 -7.90 -4.44
C TRP A 54 2.32 -7.52 -3.43
N LEU A 55 2.52 -6.36 -2.83
CA LEU A 55 1.54 -5.75 -1.96
C LEU A 55 1.05 -4.49 -2.67
N TYR A 56 -0.26 -4.32 -2.80
CA TYR A 56 -0.75 -3.13 -3.46
C TYR A 56 -1.80 -2.39 -2.64
N PHE A 57 -1.73 -1.08 -2.75
CA PHE A 57 -2.60 -0.15 -2.05
C PHE A 57 -3.36 0.66 -3.07
N ILE A 58 -4.64 0.86 -2.85
CA ILE A 58 -5.46 1.70 -3.70
C ILE A 58 -5.88 2.91 -2.91
N GLY A 59 -5.45 4.08 -3.38
CA GLY A 59 -5.79 5.35 -2.77
C GLY A 59 -6.86 6.05 -3.59
N THR A 60 -7.84 6.64 -2.91
CA THR A 60 -8.88 7.43 -3.54
C THR A 60 -8.78 8.85 -3.03
N LYS A 61 -8.84 9.81 -3.93
CA LYS A 61 -8.72 11.22 -3.56
C LYS A 61 -9.91 11.64 -2.71
N ARG A 62 -9.62 12.31 -1.63
CA ARG A 62 -10.66 12.87 -0.76
C ARG A 62 -11.30 14.08 -1.44
N LYS A 63 -12.57 14.22 -1.23
CA LYS A 63 -13.29 15.39 -1.75
C LYS A 63 -13.09 16.60 -0.85
#